data_93c4ba73a77a2a58f64d01dcd339833b
#
_entry.id   93c4ba73a77a2a58f64d01dcd339833b
#
_cell.length_a   1.000
_cell.length_b   1.000
_cell.length_c   1.000
_cell.angle_alpha   90.00
_cell.angle_beta   90.00
_cell.angle_gamma   90.00
#
_symmetry.space_group_name_H-M   'P 1'
#
loop_
_entity.id
_entity.type
_entity.pdbx_description
1 polymer ?
#
loop_
_entity_poly.entity_id
_entity_poly.type
_entity_poly.pdbx_seq_one_letter_code
_entity_poly.pdbx_strand_id
1 'polypeptide(L)'
;MLTDDVNRYIALRRSLGYKLRDQAKNLIAYANFAEANAERFVSISTVIDWTGGARTPKHRKRLYGEITRFARFVAAEDPRHEVPRPGYYSAPSTRPVPYIYSDDEIALILDAASKLSRSWQTPNRPETYVMLFGLLAATGLRISEALKLTFRDISPNGTLHVRRTKFHKDRLVPLHTTVADALQRYMDLRAKTPVPGPYIFAESTGKQLRYHRARRAFAGIIEEHNIAVGRAIRPRMHDFRHTFATRTLEQTELVRGAIDRRAVALSTYLGHVEIANTYWYLQATPDLLRRVSESGEKLMVMEAVDAP
;
A
#
# COMPACT_ATOMS: atom_id res chain seq x y z
N MET A 1 20.39 -31.00 0.88
CA MET A 1 21.07 -29.67 0.86
C MET A 1 20.11 -28.62 1.43
N LEU A 2 20.61 -27.54 2.03
CA LEU A 2 19.75 -26.53 2.65
C LEU A 2 18.76 -25.89 1.66
N THR A 3 19.18 -25.77 0.38
CA THR A 3 18.32 -25.32 -0.72
C THR A 3 17.12 -26.25 -0.95
N ASP A 4 17.28 -27.57 -0.79
CA ASP A 4 16.18 -28.53 -0.93
C ASP A 4 15.14 -28.35 0.19
N ASP A 5 15.62 -28.13 1.42
CA ASP A 5 14.76 -27.86 2.58
C ASP A 5 13.99 -26.56 2.41
N VAL A 6 14.65 -25.50 1.89
CA VAL A 6 13.99 -24.23 1.56
C VAL A 6 12.92 -24.44 0.51
N ASN A 7 13.19 -25.18 -0.56
CA ASN A 7 12.22 -25.45 -1.62
C ASN A 7 11.01 -26.24 -1.09
N ARG A 8 11.24 -27.26 -0.23
CA ARG A 8 10.20 -28.02 0.44
C ARG A 8 9.34 -27.13 1.35
N TYR A 9 9.96 -26.28 2.16
CA TYR A 9 9.25 -25.29 2.99
C TYR A 9 8.40 -24.33 2.14
N ILE A 10 8.95 -23.79 1.06
CA ILE A 10 8.23 -22.89 0.16
C ILE A 10 7.02 -23.60 -0.48
N ALA A 11 7.21 -24.86 -0.93
CA ALA A 11 6.13 -25.66 -1.53
C ALA A 11 4.99 -25.89 -0.52
N LEU A 12 5.33 -26.32 0.69
CA LEU A 12 4.34 -26.50 1.76
C LEU A 12 3.59 -25.21 2.09
N ARG A 13 4.31 -24.10 2.25
CA ARG A 13 3.66 -22.81 2.56
C ARG A 13 2.74 -22.34 1.43
N ARG A 14 3.11 -22.62 0.17
CA ARG A 14 2.28 -22.28 -0.99
C ARG A 14 1.04 -23.17 -1.08
N SER A 15 1.12 -24.45 -0.76
CA SER A 15 -0.05 -25.34 -0.69
C SER A 15 -1.06 -24.88 0.37
N LEU A 16 -0.57 -24.25 1.43
CA LEU A 16 -1.40 -23.61 2.47
C LEU A 16 -1.92 -22.20 2.08
N GLY A 17 -1.76 -21.78 0.81
CA GLY A 17 -2.29 -20.53 0.27
C GLY A 17 -1.39 -19.29 0.45
N TYR A 18 -0.19 -19.41 1.02
CA TYR A 18 0.74 -18.29 1.15
C TYR A 18 1.48 -18.02 -0.16
N LYS A 19 1.50 -16.77 -0.63
CA LYS A 19 2.18 -16.41 -1.90
C LYS A 19 3.70 -16.43 -1.83
N LEU A 20 4.29 -16.12 -0.70
CA LEU A 20 5.74 -16.11 -0.37
C LEU A 20 6.66 -15.54 -1.48
N ARG A 21 6.28 -14.47 -2.19
CA ARG A 21 7.06 -13.98 -3.33
C ARG A 21 8.46 -13.50 -2.94
N ASP A 22 8.52 -12.56 -2.00
CA ASP A 22 9.79 -11.97 -1.56
C ASP A 22 10.46 -12.87 -0.51
N GLN A 23 9.68 -13.50 0.37
CA GLN A 23 10.20 -14.45 1.36
C GLN A 23 10.90 -15.63 0.69
N ALA A 24 10.35 -16.19 -0.40
CA ALA A 24 10.98 -17.28 -1.13
C ALA A 24 12.36 -16.84 -1.69
N LYS A 25 12.44 -15.65 -2.29
CA LYS A 25 13.71 -15.11 -2.79
C LYS A 25 14.74 -14.96 -1.66
N ASN A 26 14.31 -14.43 -0.51
CA ASN A 26 15.18 -14.22 0.63
C ASN A 26 15.69 -15.55 1.21
N LEU A 27 14.80 -16.56 1.34
CA LEU A 27 15.18 -17.88 1.85
C LEU A 27 16.13 -18.61 0.90
N ILE A 28 15.89 -18.56 -0.41
CA ILE A 28 16.81 -19.13 -1.40
C ILE A 28 18.16 -18.42 -1.35
N ALA A 29 18.17 -17.08 -1.26
CA ALA A 29 19.42 -16.32 -1.16
C ALA A 29 20.19 -16.65 0.11
N TYR A 30 19.50 -16.85 1.24
CA TYR A 30 20.11 -17.33 2.47
C TYR A 30 20.68 -18.74 2.33
N ALA A 31 19.92 -19.69 1.76
CA ALA A 31 20.41 -21.06 1.57
C ALA A 31 21.67 -21.09 0.70
N ASN A 32 21.68 -20.33 -0.41
CA ASN A 32 22.87 -20.23 -1.26
C ASN A 32 24.08 -19.63 -0.52
N PHE A 33 23.84 -18.63 0.33
CA PHE A 33 24.90 -18.04 1.16
C PHE A 33 25.45 -19.06 2.17
N ALA A 34 24.57 -19.79 2.87
CA ALA A 34 24.97 -20.82 3.83
C ALA A 34 25.75 -21.96 3.17
N GLU A 35 25.28 -22.47 2.03
CA GLU A 35 25.96 -23.52 1.26
C GLU A 35 27.32 -23.06 0.70
N ALA A 36 27.44 -21.79 0.32
CA ALA A 36 28.74 -21.20 -0.09
C ALA A 36 29.75 -21.14 1.08
N ASN A 37 29.27 -21.10 2.32
CA ASN A 37 30.09 -21.19 3.54
C ASN A 37 30.21 -22.65 4.06
N ALA A 38 29.97 -23.65 3.20
CA ALA A 38 30.01 -25.07 3.51
C ALA A 38 29.03 -25.53 4.63
N GLU A 39 28.02 -24.74 4.94
CA GLU A 39 27.00 -25.05 5.93
C GLU A 39 25.92 -25.95 5.32
N ARG A 40 25.62 -27.05 6.00
CA ARG A 40 24.54 -28.00 5.63
C ARG A 40 23.28 -27.77 6.44
N PHE A 41 23.39 -27.11 7.57
CA PHE A 41 22.31 -26.85 8.52
C PHE A 41 22.17 -25.35 8.74
N VAL A 42 21.03 -24.94 9.26
CA VAL A 42 20.88 -23.55 9.74
C VAL A 42 21.76 -23.40 10.97
N SER A 43 22.70 -22.47 10.96
CA SER A 43 23.46 -22.05 12.13
C SER A 43 23.13 -20.59 12.49
N ILE A 44 23.12 -20.26 13.78
CA ILE A 44 22.79 -18.91 14.26
C ILE A 44 23.83 -17.90 13.77
N SER A 45 25.11 -18.29 13.75
CA SER A 45 26.20 -17.42 13.24
C SER A 45 25.96 -17.02 11.79
N THR A 46 25.71 -17.99 10.91
CA THR A 46 25.46 -17.75 9.48
C THR A 46 24.19 -16.91 9.24
N VAL A 47 23.16 -17.08 10.08
CA VAL A 47 21.94 -16.24 10.03
C VAL A 47 22.26 -14.78 10.39
N ILE A 48 23.08 -14.55 11.43
CA ILE A 48 23.48 -13.21 11.87
C ILE A 48 24.33 -12.55 10.78
N ASP A 49 25.30 -13.25 10.23
CA ASP A 49 26.21 -12.74 9.19
C ASP A 49 25.43 -12.34 7.94
N TRP A 50 24.59 -13.23 7.43
CA TRP A 50 23.80 -12.93 6.25
C TRP A 50 22.81 -11.77 6.45
N THR A 51 22.11 -11.75 7.59
CA THR A 51 21.18 -10.67 7.90
C THR A 51 21.89 -9.36 8.21
N GLY A 52 23.15 -9.41 8.66
CA GLY A 52 24.02 -8.25 8.90
C GLY A 52 24.18 -7.35 7.67
N GLY A 53 24.22 -7.92 6.47
CA GLY A 53 24.28 -7.20 5.19
C GLY A 53 23.01 -6.41 4.82
N ALA A 54 21.94 -6.49 5.59
CA ALA A 54 20.71 -5.76 5.32
C ALA A 54 20.89 -4.24 5.53
N ARG A 55 20.44 -3.45 4.52
CA ARG A 55 20.62 -1.99 4.48
C ARG A 55 19.95 -1.21 5.61
N THR A 56 18.88 -1.76 6.21
CA THR A 56 18.14 -1.06 7.27
C THR A 56 17.80 -1.99 8.43
N PRO A 57 17.71 -1.48 9.68
CA PRO A 57 17.35 -2.29 10.85
C PRO A 57 16.01 -3.01 10.67
N LYS A 58 15.01 -2.36 10.06
CA LYS A 58 13.69 -2.95 9.79
C LYS A 58 13.77 -4.11 8.79
N HIS A 59 14.60 -4.00 7.77
CA HIS A 59 14.84 -5.06 6.79
C HIS A 59 15.57 -6.23 7.46
N ARG A 60 16.61 -5.95 8.25
CA ARG A 60 17.36 -6.95 9.03
C ARG A 60 16.46 -7.77 9.93
N LYS A 61 15.63 -7.10 10.74
CA LYS A 61 14.64 -7.76 11.62
C LYS A 61 13.69 -8.65 10.82
N ARG A 62 13.24 -8.19 9.64
CA ARG A 62 12.34 -8.96 8.76
C ARG A 62 13.01 -10.22 8.24
N LEU A 63 14.21 -10.11 7.67
CA LEU A 63 14.98 -11.24 7.15
C LEU A 63 15.25 -12.28 8.23
N TYR A 64 15.72 -11.83 9.38
CA TYR A 64 15.95 -12.70 10.53
C TYR A 64 14.70 -13.46 10.95
N GLY A 65 13.56 -12.79 11.05
CA GLY A 65 12.29 -13.43 11.37
C GLY A 65 11.79 -14.40 10.27
N GLU A 66 12.12 -14.17 9.01
CA GLU A 66 11.81 -15.08 7.90
C GLU A 66 12.61 -16.38 8.05
N ILE A 67 13.92 -16.28 8.32
CA ILE A 67 14.79 -17.46 8.52
C ILE A 67 14.45 -18.17 9.82
N THR A 68 14.16 -17.47 10.91
CA THR A 68 13.74 -18.09 12.17
C THR A 68 12.50 -18.99 12.00
N ARG A 69 11.53 -18.58 11.17
CA ARG A 69 10.35 -19.42 10.88
C ARG A 69 10.71 -20.64 10.04
N PHE A 70 11.61 -20.52 9.10
CA PHE A 70 12.16 -21.63 8.32
C PHE A 70 12.95 -22.58 9.21
N ALA A 71 13.85 -22.05 10.04
CA ALA A 71 14.66 -22.82 10.97
C ALA A 71 13.81 -23.70 11.91
N ARG A 72 12.72 -23.16 12.44
CA ARG A 72 11.77 -23.95 13.26
C ARG A 72 11.14 -25.10 12.49
N PHE A 73 10.89 -24.93 11.21
CA PHE A 73 10.32 -25.97 10.37
C PHE A 73 11.32 -27.12 10.18
N VAL A 74 12.56 -26.80 9.81
CA VAL A 74 13.56 -27.84 9.57
C VAL A 74 14.09 -28.47 10.85
N ALA A 75 14.21 -27.71 11.93
CA ALA A 75 14.64 -28.23 13.24
C ALA A 75 13.64 -29.20 13.87
N ALA A 76 12.37 -29.15 13.47
CA ALA A 76 11.37 -30.13 13.89
C ALA A 76 11.62 -31.55 13.31
N GLU A 77 12.33 -31.63 12.19
CA GLU A 77 12.68 -32.88 11.52
C GLU A 77 14.14 -33.30 11.79
N ASP A 78 15.04 -32.31 11.90
CA ASP A 78 16.47 -32.53 12.14
C ASP A 78 16.99 -31.54 13.20
N PRO A 79 17.30 -32.00 14.43
CA PRO A 79 17.75 -31.13 15.52
C PRO A 79 19.13 -30.52 15.33
N ARG A 80 19.86 -30.86 14.26
CA ARG A 80 21.12 -30.23 13.89
C ARG A 80 20.93 -28.80 13.36
N HIS A 81 19.71 -28.43 12.95
CA HIS A 81 19.38 -27.05 12.62
C HIS A 81 19.18 -26.22 13.88
N GLU A 82 19.96 -25.16 14.02
CA GLU A 82 19.79 -24.21 15.11
C GLU A 82 18.60 -23.27 14.83
N VAL A 83 17.83 -22.99 15.90
CA VAL A 83 16.69 -22.07 15.80
C VAL A 83 17.06 -20.72 16.42
N PRO A 84 17.20 -19.66 15.60
CA PRO A 84 17.52 -18.32 16.10
C PRO A 84 16.46 -17.81 17.09
N ARG A 85 16.89 -17.18 18.18
CA ARG A 85 15.98 -16.65 19.21
C ARG A 85 15.14 -15.49 18.64
N PRO A 86 13.80 -15.48 18.88
CA PRO A 86 12.97 -14.34 18.49
C PRO A 86 13.43 -13.05 19.18
N GLY A 87 13.33 -11.91 18.47
CA GLY A 87 13.60 -10.61 19.07
C GLY A 87 15.07 -10.19 19.14
N TYR A 88 16.01 -10.97 18.59
CA TYR A 88 17.43 -10.64 18.54
C TYR A 88 17.68 -9.24 17.93
N TYR A 89 17.00 -8.91 16.83
CA TYR A 89 17.04 -7.57 16.25
C TYR A 89 15.83 -6.75 16.68
N SER A 90 16.08 -5.59 17.26
CA SER A 90 15.07 -4.55 17.43
C SER A 90 15.03 -3.64 16.19
N ALA A 91 13.89 -3.04 15.94
CA ALA A 91 13.76 -1.98 14.94
C ALA A 91 12.66 -1.02 15.40
N PRO A 92 12.82 0.29 15.18
CA PRO A 92 11.79 1.27 15.52
C PRO A 92 10.46 0.87 14.90
N SER A 93 9.41 0.86 15.73
CA SER A 93 8.03 0.56 15.30
C SER A 93 7.32 1.79 14.75
N THR A 94 7.98 2.94 14.73
CA THR A 94 7.38 4.20 14.29
C THR A 94 6.96 4.11 12.82
N ARG A 95 5.67 4.34 12.55
CA ARG A 95 5.18 4.59 11.20
C ARG A 95 5.64 6.00 10.79
N PRO A 96 6.23 6.17 9.61
CA PRO A 96 6.55 7.51 9.13
C PRO A 96 5.25 8.31 8.97
N VAL A 97 5.28 9.57 9.35
CA VAL A 97 4.17 10.51 9.12
C VAL A 97 3.89 10.52 7.62
N PRO A 98 2.62 10.42 7.18
CA PRO A 98 2.28 10.47 5.77
C PRO A 98 2.42 11.89 5.22
N TYR A 99 2.66 11.99 3.93
CA TYR A 99 2.50 13.25 3.22
C TYR A 99 1.00 13.47 2.94
N ILE A 100 0.46 14.63 3.31
CA ILE A 100 -0.91 15.01 3.00
C ILE A 100 -0.85 16.07 1.91
N TYR A 101 -1.38 15.73 0.73
CA TYR A 101 -1.43 16.63 -0.42
C TYR A 101 -2.45 17.75 -0.21
N SER A 102 -2.11 18.97 -0.58
CA SER A 102 -3.09 20.06 -0.76
C SER A 102 -3.92 19.85 -2.05
N ASP A 103 -5.00 20.60 -2.23
CA ASP A 103 -5.78 20.57 -3.46
C ASP A 103 -4.96 21.09 -4.64
N ASP A 104 -4.17 22.14 -4.41
CA ASP A 104 -3.28 22.71 -5.43
C ASP A 104 -2.19 21.72 -5.86
N GLU A 105 -1.61 20.97 -4.92
CA GLU A 105 -0.63 19.94 -5.25
C GLU A 105 -1.25 18.79 -6.06
N ILE A 106 -2.49 18.39 -5.74
CA ILE A 106 -3.21 17.38 -6.53
C ILE A 106 -3.50 17.93 -7.93
N ALA A 107 -4.01 19.16 -8.04
CA ALA A 107 -4.28 19.80 -9.31
C ALA A 107 -3.01 19.92 -10.17
N LEU A 108 -1.89 20.34 -9.57
CA LEU A 108 -0.59 20.44 -10.23
C LEU A 108 -0.11 19.07 -10.74
N ILE A 109 -0.25 17.99 -9.92
CA ILE A 109 0.11 16.63 -10.33
C ILE A 109 -0.72 16.18 -11.54
N LEU A 110 -2.03 16.47 -11.55
CA LEU A 110 -2.91 16.10 -12.66
C LEU A 110 -2.62 16.91 -13.93
N ASP A 111 -2.38 18.20 -13.79
CA ASP A 111 -1.97 19.08 -14.90
C ASP A 111 -0.63 18.62 -15.50
N ALA A 112 0.37 18.38 -14.67
CA ALA A 112 1.66 17.85 -15.11
C ALA A 112 1.54 16.48 -15.77
N ALA A 113 0.69 15.61 -15.24
CA ALA A 113 0.41 14.31 -15.86
C ALA A 113 -0.19 14.45 -17.26
N SER A 114 -1.04 15.46 -17.49
CA SER A 114 -1.66 15.74 -18.80
C SER A 114 -0.64 16.17 -19.86
N LYS A 115 0.49 16.69 -19.44
CA LYS A 115 1.58 17.20 -20.31
C LYS A 115 2.69 16.17 -20.55
N LEU A 116 2.57 14.96 -19.99
CA LEU A 116 3.56 13.90 -20.20
C LEU A 116 3.67 13.51 -21.66
N SER A 117 4.87 13.40 -22.18
CA SER A 117 5.11 12.97 -23.57
C SER A 117 4.51 11.58 -23.83
N ARG A 118 3.89 11.38 -24.98
CA ARG A 118 3.35 10.09 -25.41
C ARG A 118 4.47 9.06 -25.54
N SER A 119 4.14 7.81 -25.29
CA SER A 119 5.10 6.70 -25.35
C SER A 119 4.49 5.53 -26.10
N TRP A 120 5.26 4.90 -26.99
CA TRP A 120 4.82 3.67 -27.66
C TRP A 120 4.46 2.53 -26.69
N GLN A 121 5.04 2.52 -25.50
CA GLN A 121 4.77 1.54 -24.46
C GLN A 121 3.48 1.81 -23.70
N THR A 122 3.00 3.05 -23.69
CA THR A 122 1.73 3.48 -23.08
C THR A 122 1.13 4.53 -24.03
N PRO A 123 0.36 4.13 -25.04
CA PRO A 123 -0.10 5.03 -26.10
C PRO A 123 -0.87 6.24 -25.60
N ASN A 124 -1.74 6.08 -24.61
CA ASN A 124 -2.52 7.14 -23.96
C ASN A 124 -1.86 7.56 -22.64
N ARG A 125 -0.54 7.80 -22.66
CA ARG A 125 0.22 8.03 -21.44
C ARG A 125 -0.27 9.22 -20.62
N PRO A 126 -0.49 10.41 -21.17
CA PRO A 126 -1.05 11.53 -20.41
C PRO A 126 -2.38 11.19 -19.76
N GLU A 127 -3.34 10.76 -20.56
CA GLU A 127 -4.70 10.46 -20.13
C GLU A 127 -4.71 9.30 -19.11
N THR A 128 -3.83 8.31 -19.30
CA THR A 128 -3.67 7.18 -18.37
C THR A 128 -3.21 7.65 -16.99
N TYR A 129 -2.23 8.55 -16.92
CA TYR A 129 -1.72 8.99 -15.62
C TYR A 129 -2.61 10.05 -14.97
N VAL A 130 -3.26 10.92 -15.73
CA VAL A 130 -4.31 11.81 -15.20
C VAL A 130 -5.41 10.97 -14.53
N MET A 131 -5.94 9.98 -15.26
CA MET A 131 -7.02 9.14 -14.71
C MET A 131 -6.54 8.30 -13.53
N LEU A 132 -5.35 7.72 -13.60
CA LEU A 132 -4.81 6.90 -12.51
C LEU A 132 -4.60 7.71 -11.22
N PHE A 133 -3.94 8.87 -11.31
CA PHE A 133 -3.66 9.69 -10.13
C PHE A 133 -4.94 10.34 -9.60
N GLY A 134 -5.84 10.80 -10.49
CA GLY A 134 -7.14 11.32 -10.10
C GLY A 134 -8.00 10.27 -9.39
N LEU A 135 -8.03 9.04 -9.90
CA LEU A 135 -8.74 7.93 -9.26
C LEU A 135 -8.17 7.60 -7.88
N LEU A 136 -6.84 7.59 -7.74
CA LEU A 136 -6.19 7.36 -6.43
C LEU A 136 -6.53 8.47 -5.43
N ALA A 137 -6.52 9.73 -5.86
CA ALA A 137 -6.84 10.87 -5.01
C ALA A 137 -8.32 10.87 -4.59
N ALA A 138 -9.22 10.58 -5.51
CA ALA A 138 -10.67 10.63 -5.29
C ALA A 138 -11.23 9.42 -4.52
N THR A 139 -10.52 8.27 -4.49
CA THR A 139 -11.06 7.03 -3.90
C THR A 139 -10.20 6.44 -2.81
N GLY A 140 -8.98 6.90 -2.64
CA GLY A 140 -8.03 6.28 -1.71
C GLY A 140 -7.71 4.82 -2.02
N LEU A 141 -7.93 4.33 -3.24
CA LEU A 141 -7.53 2.98 -3.66
C LEU A 141 -6.03 2.75 -3.46
N ARG A 142 -5.65 1.50 -3.16
CA ARG A 142 -4.24 1.13 -3.27
C ARG A 142 -3.83 1.13 -4.74
N ILE A 143 -2.65 1.62 -5.06
CA ILE A 143 -2.14 1.62 -6.44
C ILE A 143 -2.21 0.23 -7.08
N SER A 144 -1.94 -0.84 -6.32
CA SER A 144 -2.04 -2.21 -6.84
C SER A 144 -3.48 -2.67 -7.09
N GLU A 145 -4.46 -2.06 -6.47
CA GLU A 145 -5.89 -2.30 -6.71
C GLU A 145 -6.30 -1.56 -7.99
N ALA A 146 -5.98 -0.26 -8.09
CA ALA A 146 -6.27 0.54 -9.27
C ALA A 146 -5.68 -0.07 -10.56
N LEU A 147 -4.40 -0.46 -10.52
CA LEU A 147 -3.73 -1.05 -11.68
C LEU A 147 -4.34 -2.39 -12.14
N LYS A 148 -5.04 -3.12 -11.25
CA LYS A 148 -5.68 -4.40 -11.59
C LYS A 148 -7.09 -4.25 -12.14
N LEU A 149 -7.66 -3.06 -12.11
CA LEU A 149 -9.02 -2.84 -12.60
C LEU A 149 -9.14 -3.23 -14.07
N THR A 150 -10.22 -3.94 -14.35
CA THR A 150 -10.63 -4.33 -15.69
C THR A 150 -11.95 -3.63 -16.05
N PHE A 151 -12.30 -3.60 -17.32
CA PHE A 151 -13.59 -3.06 -17.77
C PHE A 151 -14.79 -3.72 -17.07
N ARG A 152 -14.67 -5.00 -16.69
CA ARG A 152 -15.72 -5.76 -15.97
C ARG A 152 -15.86 -5.39 -14.50
N ASP A 153 -14.95 -4.62 -13.96
CA ASP A 153 -14.95 -4.21 -12.56
C ASP A 153 -15.68 -2.87 -12.34
N ILE A 154 -16.22 -2.29 -13.40
CA ILE A 154 -16.98 -1.04 -13.34
C ILE A 154 -18.44 -1.34 -13.65
N SER A 155 -19.30 -1.04 -12.70
CA SER A 155 -20.75 -1.15 -12.88
C SER A 155 -21.30 0.09 -13.58
N PRO A 156 -22.42 -0.03 -14.34
CA PRO A 156 -23.03 1.11 -15.03
C PRO A 156 -23.44 2.27 -14.10
N ASN A 157 -23.69 1.98 -12.83
CA ASN A 157 -24.03 2.98 -11.80
C ASN A 157 -22.79 3.68 -11.18
N GLY A 158 -21.60 3.56 -11.80
CA GLY A 158 -20.39 4.20 -11.29
C GLY A 158 -19.80 3.57 -10.04
N THR A 159 -20.03 2.27 -9.82
CA THR A 159 -19.43 1.55 -8.68
C THR A 159 -18.28 0.66 -9.15
N LEU A 160 -17.13 0.74 -8.48
CA LEU A 160 -15.99 -0.14 -8.72
C LEU A 160 -16.11 -1.41 -7.86
N HIS A 161 -15.90 -2.56 -8.48
CA HIS A 161 -15.73 -3.83 -7.79
C HIS A 161 -14.24 -4.14 -7.61
N VAL A 162 -13.70 -3.84 -6.44
CA VAL A 162 -12.27 -4.07 -6.12
C VAL A 162 -12.11 -5.49 -5.61
N ARG A 163 -11.62 -6.36 -6.51
CA ARG A 163 -11.53 -7.81 -6.28
C ARG A 163 -10.17 -8.23 -5.74
N ARG A 164 -10.18 -9.34 -4.99
CA ARG A 164 -8.98 -10.07 -4.52
C ARG A 164 -7.96 -9.16 -3.86
N THR A 165 -8.41 -8.33 -2.93
CA THR A 165 -7.56 -7.47 -2.13
C THR A 165 -6.67 -8.30 -1.19
N LYS A 166 -5.92 -7.66 -0.33
CA LYS A 166 -5.19 -8.35 0.75
C LYS A 166 -6.20 -9.17 1.58
N PHE A 167 -5.93 -10.46 1.78
CA PHE A 167 -6.80 -11.45 2.44
C PHE A 167 -8.03 -11.93 1.61
N HIS A 168 -7.96 -11.86 0.28
CA HIS A 168 -9.01 -12.33 -0.65
C HIS A 168 -10.40 -11.71 -0.42
N LYS A 169 -10.47 -10.52 0.16
CA LYS A 169 -11.72 -9.80 0.35
C LYS A 169 -12.01 -8.93 -0.87
N ASP A 170 -13.26 -8.94 -1.30
CA ASP A 170 -13.80 -8.05 -2.32
C ASP A 170 -14.54 -6.90 -1.63
N ARG A 171 -14.60 -5.75 -2.28
CA ARG A 171 -15.40 -4.62 -1.83
C ARG A 171 -15.90 -3.77 -2.99
N LEU A 172 -17.03 -3.14 -2.78
CA LEU A 172 -17.58 -2.14 -3.67
C LEU A 172 -17.08 -0.74 -3.25
N VAL A 173 -16.72 0.07 -4.23
CA VAL A 173 -16.28 1.45 -4.05
C VAL A 173 -17.13 2.33 -4.95
N PRO A 174 -18.17 2.99 -4.41
CA PRO A 174 -18.97 3.94 -5.17
C PRO A 174 -18.12 5.15 -5.55
N LEU A 175 -18.25 5.61 -6.79
CA LEU A 175 -17.58 6.79 -7.28
C LEU A 175 -18.55 7.99 -7.19
N HIS A 176 -17.98 9.16 -6.90
CA HIS A 176 -18.69 10.41 -7.14
C HIS A 176 -18.95 10.57 -8.65
N THR A 177 -20.05 11.19 -9.04
CA THR A 177 -20.49 11.31 -10.45
C THR A 177 -19.39 11.89 -11.34
N THR A 178 -18.70 12.94 -10.91
CA THR A 178 -17.59 13.56 -11.66
C THR A 178 -16.44 12.60 -11.94
N VAL A 179 -16.14 11.70 -11.00
CA VAL A 179 -15.07 10.70 -11.14
C VAL A 179 -15.53 9.56 -12.05
N ALA A 180 -16.81 9.15 -11.93
CA ALA A 180 -17.40 8.14 -12.80
C ALA A 180 -17.41 8.62 -14.26
N ASP A 181 -17.82 9.87 -14.53
CA ASP A 181 -17.81 10.48 -15.85
C ASP A 181 -16.41 10.61 -16.44
N ALA A 182 -15.43 11.00 -15.62
CA ALA A 182 -14.03 11.07 -16.04
C ALA A 182 -13.48 9.68 -16.40
N LEU A 183 -13.82 8.67 -15.59
CA LEU A 183 -13.42 7.30 -15.84
C LEU A 183 -14.07 6.75 -17.11
N GLN A 184 -15.36 7.06 -17.35
CA GLN A 184 -16.08 6.65 -18.56
C GLN A 184 -15.42 7.27 -19.81
N ARG A 185 -15.15 8.57 -19.81
CA ARG A 185 -14.42 9.23 -20.93
C ARG A 185 -13.05 8.59 -21.18
N TYR A 186 -12.33 8.24 -20.14
CA TYR A 186 -11.07 7.54 -20.27
C TYR A 186 -11.24 6.14 -20.86
N MET A 187 -12.27 5.40 -20.43
CA MET A 187 -12.57 4.06 -20.99
C MET A 187 -12.94 4.12 -22.46
N ASP A 188 -13.71 5.12 -22.87
CA ASP A 188 -14.09 5.36 -24.29
C ASP A 188 -12.85 5.64 -25.13
N LEU A 189 -11.95 6.48 -24.63
CA LEU A 189 -10.65 6.70 -25.26
C LEU A 189 -9.82 5.43 -25.37
N ARG A 190 -9.80 4.66 -24.27
CA ARG A 190 -9.07 3.40 -24.17
C ARG A 190 -9.64 2.35 -25.13
N ALA A 191 -10.97 2.29 -25.33
CA ALA A 191 -11.63 1.38 -26.27
C ALA A 191 -11.28 1.70 -27.72
N LYS A 192 -11.08 2.99 -28.06
CA LYS A 192 -10.67 3.44 -29.40
C LYS A 192 -9.18 3.21 -29.69
N THR A 193 -8.40 2.86 -28.67
CA THR A 193 -6.94 2.64 -28.83
C THR A 193 -6.70 1.16 -29.10
N PRO A 194 -5.85 0.78 -30.09
CA PRO A 194 -5.60 -0.62 -30.44
C PRO A 194 -4.67 -1.30 -29.43
N VAL A 195 -5.08 -1.33 -28.17
CA VAL A 195 -4.38 -1.99 -27.07
C VAL A 195 -5.25 -3.14 -26.58
N PRO A 196 -4.83 -4.41 -26.74
CA PRO A 196 -5.62 -5.56 -26.36
C PRO A 196 -5.74 -5.72 -24.85
N GLY A 197 -6.62 -6.64 -24.41
CA GLY A 197 -6.70 -7.11 -23.05
C GLY A 197 -7.72 -6.36 -22.17
N PRO A 198 -7.95 -6.90 -20.97
CA PRO A 198 -9.09 -6.48 -20.13
C PRO A 198 -8.79 -5.28 -19.23
N TYR A 199 -7.52 -4.89 -19.09
CA TYR A 199 -7.12 -3.89 -18.10
C TYR A 199 -7.45 -2.47 -18.55
N ILE A 200 -7.99 -1.66 -17.62
CA ILE A 200 -8.25 -0.24 -17.83
C ILE A 200 -6.91 0.49 -18.00
N PHE A 201 -6.01 0.30 -17.06
CA PHE A 201 -4.64 0.83 -17.10
C PHE A 201 -3.71 -0.22 -17.70
N ALA A 202 -3.46 -0.11 -19.01
CA ALA A 202 -2.70 -1.10 -19.75
C ALA A 202 -1.48 -0.52 -20.46
N GLU A 203 -0.49 -1.37 -20.69
CA GLU A 203 0.61 -1.12 -21.62
C GLU A 203 0.19 -1.48 -23.05
N SER A 204 0.97 -1.07 -24.06
CA SER A 204 0.70 -1.38 -25.48
C SER A 204 0.50 -2.86 -25.77
N THR A 205 1.11 -3.74 -24.97
CA THR A 205 0.97 -5.20 -25.05
C THR A 205 -0.35 -5.73 -24.48
N GLY A 206 -1.22 -4.86 -23.95
CA GLY A 206 -2.46 -5.28 -23.27
C GLY A 206 -2.27 -5.80 -21.84
N LYS A 207 -1.04 -5.93 -21.39
CA LYS A 207 -0.76 -6.28 -19.99
C LYS A 207 -1.06 -5.10 -19.06
N GLN A 208 -1.35 -5.41 -17.81
CA GLN A 208 -1.51 -4.43 -16.74
C GLN A 208 -0.33 -3.45 -16.72
N LEU A 209 -0.60 -2.14 -16.60
CA LEU A 209 0.44 -1.12 -16.41
C LEU A 209 1.29 -1.45 -15.18
N ARG A 210 2.61 -1.54 -15.37
CA ARG A 210 3.53 -1.95 -14.31
C ARG A 210 3.73 -0.85 -13.28
N TYR A 211 3.69 -1.22 -12.01
CA TYR A 211 3.86 -0.29 -10.88
C TYR A 211 5.10 0.61 -11.01
N HIS A 212 6.24 0.06 -11.45
CA HIS A 212 7.47 0.86 -11.55
C HIS A 212 7.38 1.97 -12.61
N ARG A 213 6.54 1.80 -13.66
CA ARG A 213 6.28 2.86 -14.66
C ARG A 213 5.44 3.98 -14.07
N ALA A 214 4.37 3.64 -13.35
CA ALA A 214 3.55 4.62 -12.64
C ALA A 214 4.39 5.38 -11.60
N ARG A 215 5.23 4.65 -10.85
CA ARG A 215 6.13 5.26 -9.86
C ARG A 215 7.15 6.19 -10.51
N ARG A 216 7.72 5.84 -11.66
CA ARG A 216 8.70 6.69 -12.37
C ARG A 216 8.03 7.96 -12.90
N ALA A 217 6.85 7.85 -13.51
CA ALA A 217 6.10 9.00 -13.99
C ALA A 217 5.75 9.95 -12.83
N PHE A 218 5.23 9.39 -11.73
CA PHE A 218 4.91 10.16 -10.54
C PHE A 218 6.14 10.84 -9.94
N ALA A 219 7.26 10.11 -9.78
CA ALA A 219 8.49 10.67 -9.22
C ALA A 219 9.06 11.79 -10.09
N GLY A 220 8.99 11.67 -11.42
CA GLY A 220 9.40 12.72 -12.33
C GLY A 220 8.55 13.98 -12.16
N ILE A 221 7.23 13.86 -12.05
CA ILE A 221 6.33 15.01 -11.80
C ILE A 221 6.66 15.69 -10.47
N ILE A 222 6.84 14.92 -9.40
CA ILE A 222 7.17 15.47 -8.07
C ILE A 222 8.49 16.25 -8.11
N GLU A 223 9.49 15.74 -8.82
CA GLU A 223 10.82 16.35 -8.93
C GLU A 223 10.80 17.58 -9.84
N GLU A 224 10.20 17.49 -11.03
CA GLU A 224 10.13 18.58 -12.02
C GLU A 224 9.37 19.81 -11.49
N HIS A 225 8.29 19.58 -10.75
CA HIS A 225 7.46 20.65 -10.19
C HIS A 225 7.80 21.02 -8.75
N ASN A 226 8.92 20.55 -8.23
CA ASN A 226 9.40 20.87 -6.89
C ASN A 226 8.36 20.65 -5.77
N ILE A 227 7.49 19.64 -5.92
CA ILE A 227 6.46 19.35 -4.92
C ILE A 227 7.15 18.83 -3.66
N ALA A 228 6.87 19.47 -2.52
CA ALA A 228 7.45 19.17 -1.22
C ALA A 228 8.94 19.53 -1.04
N VAL A 229 9.47 20.46 -1.81
CA VAL A 229 10.81 21.00 -1.54
C VAL A 229 10.86 21.59 -0.13
N GLY A 230 11.93 21.29 0.60
CA GLY A 230 12.11 21.71 2.00
C GLY A 230 11.31 20.90 3.04
N ARG A 231 10.48 19.96 2.64
CA ARG A 231 9.78 19.07 3.57
C ARG A 231 10.60 17.79 3.88
N ALA A 232 10.61 17.39 5.14
CA ALA A 232 11.33 16.17 5.58
C ALA A 232 10.77 14.87 4.97
N ILE A 233 9.53 14.89 4.44
CA ILE A 233 8.82 13.71 3.96
C ILE A 233 8.67 13.80 2.45
N ARG A 234 9.20 12.79 1.74
CA ARG A 234 9.02 12.66 0.29
C ARG A 234 7.63 12.16 -0.07
N PRO A 235 6.89 12.84 -0.97
CA PRO A 235 5.58 12.41 -1.45
C PRO A 235 5.64 11.05 -2.15
N ARG A 236 4.62 10.22 -1.94
CA ARG A 236 4.48 8.90 -2.57
C ARG A 236 3.06 8.74 -3.12
N MET A 237 2.87 7.93 -4.15
CA MET A 237 1.51 7.62 -4.65
C MET A 237 0.58 7.04 -3.57
N HIS A 238 1.13 6.35 -2.56
CA HIS A 238 0.32 5.84 -1.47
C HIS A 238 -0.24 6.95 -0.57
N ASP A 239 0.37 8.10 -0.58
CA ASP A 239 -0.04 9.24 0.23
C ASP A 239 -1.33 9.91 -0.30
N PHE A 240 -1.76 9.65 -1.55
CA PHE A 240 -3.12 9.96 -2.01
C PHE A 240 -4.18 9.27 -1.13
N ARG A 241 -3.95 8.01 -0.77
CA ARG A 241 -4.84 7.29 0.14
C ARG A 241 -4.82 7.87 1.55
N HIS A 242 -3.67 8.31 2.02
CA HIS A 242 -3.56 8.99 3.30
C HIS A 242 -4.33 10.32 3.26
N THR A 243 -4.14 11.12 2.23
CA THR A 243 -4.88 12.36 2.01
C THR A 243 -6.38 12.13 1.95
N PHE A 244 -6.86 11.16 1.17
CA PHE A 244 -8.28 10.80 1.10
C PHE A 244 -8.85 10.43 2.48
N ALA A 245 -8.15 9.56 3.21
CA ALA A 245 -8.60 9.10 4.52
C ALA A 245 -8.67 10.24 5.54
N THR A 246 -7.63 11.08 5.60
CA THR A 246 -7.56 12.23 6.48
C THR A 246 -8.68 13.22 6.20
N ARG A 247 -8.86 13.65 4.93
CA ARG A 247 -9.93 14.57 4.54
C ARG A 247 -11.31 14.03 4.83
N THR A 248 -11.54 12.73 4.60
CA THR A 248 -12.83 12.10 4.94
C THR A 248 -13.14 12.19 6.42
N LEU A 249 -12.13 12.10 7.29
CA LEU A 249 -12.32 12.25 8.74
C LEU A 249 -12.44 13.73 9.15
N GLU A 250 -11.71 14.62 8.53
CA GLU A 250 -11.78 16.07 8.76
C GLU A 250 -13.14 16.68 8.41
N GLN A 251 -13.79 16.13 7.39
CA GLN A 251 -15.15 16.55 6.97
C GLN A 251 -16.27 16.01 7.86
N THR A 252 -15.93 15.22 8.90
CA THR A 252 -16.92 14.66 9.81
C THR A 252 -17.38 15.72 10.80
N GLU A 253 -18.69 15.83 10.99
CA GLU A 253 -19.28 16.71 12.02
C GLU A 253 -18.84 16.25 13.41
N LEU A 254 -18.63 17.22 14.33
CA LEU A 254 -18.17 16.97 15.68
C LEU A 254 -19.36 16.64 16.60
N VAL A 255 -20.17 15.65 16.21
CA VAL A 255 -21.25 15.10 17.01
C VAL A 255 -20.76 13.82 17.69
N ARG A 256 -21.22 13.58 18.93
CA ARG A 256 -20.84 12.40 19.73
C ARG A 256 -20.98 11.11 18.93
N GLY A 257 -19.90 10.33 18.84
CA GLY A 257 -19.83 9.07 18.10
C GLY A 257 -19.82 9.20 16.56
N ALA A 258 -19.88 10.40 15.98
CA ALA A 258 -19.84 10.56 14.52
C ALA A 258 -18.48 10.19 13.94
N ILE A 259 -17.40 10.56 14.64
CA ILE A 259 -16.02 10.23 14.24
C ILE A 259 -15.83 8.71 14.24
N ASP A 260 -16.31 7.99 15.25
CA ASP A 260 -16.18 6.54 15.35
C ASP A 260 -16.98 5.85 14.23
N ARG A 261 -18.24 6.25 14.01
CA ARG A 261 -19.05 5.73 12.89
C ARG A 261 -18.38 5.98 11.55
N ARG A 262 -17.83 7.18 11.36
CA ARG A 262 -17.11 7.52 10.11
C ARG A 262 -15.83 6.72 9.95
N ALA A 263 -15.05 6.52 11.03
CA ALA A 263 -13.85 5.71 11.03
C ALA A 263 -14.13 4.25 10.69
N VAL A 264 -15.23 3.67 11.21
CA VAL A 264 -15.67 2.31 10.87
C VAL A 264 -16.09 2.23 9.39
N ALA A 265 -16.89 3.15 8.91
CA ALA A 265 -17.31 3.21 7.51
C ALA A 265 -16.10 3.37 6.58
N LEU A 266 -15.17 4.28 6.91
CA LEU A 266 -13.93 4.49 6.17
C LEU A 266 -13.03 3.24 6.19
N SER A 267 -12.95 2.54 7.32
CA SER A 267 -12.21 1.28 7.45
C SER A 267 -12.72 0.23 6.47
N THR A 268 -14.04 0.08 6.40
CA THR A 268 -14.72 -0.84 5.47
C THR A 268 -14.49 -0.42 4.02
N TYR A 269 -14.71 0.87 3.71
CA TYR A 269 -14.50 1.43 2.37
C TYR A 269 -13.06 1.23 1.87
N LEU A 270 -12.08 1.52 2.72
CA LEU A 270 -10.68 1.34 2.39
C LEU A 270 -10.23 -0.13 2.41
N GLY A 271 -11.01 -1.03 2.98
CA GLY A 271 -10.66 -2.45 3.13
C GLY A 271 -9.49 -2.66 4.10
N HIS A 272 -9.56 -2.02 5.27
CA HIS A 272 -8.66 -2.30 6.39
C HIS A 272 -9.14 -3.57 7.12
N VAL A 273 -8.20 -4.45 7.47
CA VAL A 273 -8.50 -5.65 8.26
C VAL A 273 -8.64 -5.31 9.73
N GLU A 274 -7.82 -4.35 10.18
CA GLU A 274 -7.80 -3.85 11.55
C GLU A 274 -8.20 -2.37 11.55
N ILE A 275 -9.17 -2.01 12.35
CA ILE A 275 -9.66 -0.64 12.48
C ILE A 275 -8.55 0.31 12.99
N ALA A 276 -7.60 -0.21 13.77
CA ALA A 276 -6.42 0.53 14.23
C ALA A 276 -5.64 1.18 13.07
N ASN A 277 -5.69 0.61 11.86
CA ASN A 277 -5.09 1.22 10.68
C ASN A 277 -5.84 2.48 10.20
N THR A 278 -7.11 2.64 10.59
CA THR A 278 -7.91 3.83 10.30
C THR A 278 -7.74 4.87 11.41
N TYR A 279 -7.75 4.45 12.68
CA TYR A 279 -7.50 5.35 13.80
C TYR A 279 -6.12 6.02 13.76
N TRP A 280 -5.15 5.39 13.09
CA TRP A 280 -3.85 6.04 12.87
C TRP A 280 -3.95 7.37 12.10
N TYR A 281 -4.93 7.53 11.20
CA TYR A 281 -5.15 8.80 10.50
C TYR A 281 -5.62 9.92 11.44
N LEU A 282 -6.33 9.59 12.51
CA LEU A 282 -6.72 10.57 13.54
C LEU A 282 -5.50 11.18 14.23
N GLN A 283 -4.42 10.41 14.36
CA GLN A 283 -3.17 10.85 15.01
C GLN A 283 -2.24 11.58 14.02
N ALA A 284 -2.52 11.53 12.73
CA ALA A 284 -1.61 12.00 11.69
C ALA A 284 -1.74 13.50 11.38
N THR A 285 -2.81 14.16 11.84
CA THR A 285 -3.05 15.60 11.58
C THR A 285 -3.30 16.38 12.86
N PRO A 286 -2.49 17.43 13.11
CA PRO A 286 -2.69 18.32 14.26
C PRO A 286 -4.09 18.96 14.28
N ASP A 287 -4.66 19.31 13.13
CA ASP A 287 -5.99 19.92 13.02
C ASP A 287 -7.10 18.97 13.48
N LEU A 288 -7.00 17.69 13.13
CA LEU A 288 -7.98 16.71 13.59
C LEU A 288 -7.88 16.48 15.10
N LEU A 289 -6.66 16.43 15.66
CA LEU A 289 -6.44 16.32 17.10
C LEU A 289 -6.98 17.56 17.84
N ARG A 290 -6.75 18.76 17.31
CA ARG A 290 -7.30 20.01 17.86
C ARG A 290 -8.83 19.97 17.88
N ARG A 291 -9.48 19.58 16.79
CA ARG A 291 -10.93 19.46 16.69
C ARG A 291 -11.50 18.43 17.68
N VAL A 292 -10.81 17.31 17.90
CA VAL A 292 -11.20 16.31 18.91
C VAL A 292 -11.09 16.89 20.32
N SER A 293 -10.02 17.64 20.62
CA SER A 293 -9.84 18.32 21.92
C SER A 293 -10.94 19.35 22.15
N GLU A 294 -11.20 20.23 21.18
CA GLU A 294 -12.25 21.24 21.23
C GLU A 294 -13.66 20.64 21.47
N SER A 295 -13.91 19.47 20.88
CA SER A 295 -15.16 18.72 21.09
C SER A 295 -15.26 18.12 22.50
N GLY A 296 -14.14 17.63 23.03
CA GLY A 296 -14.06 17.13 24.40
C GLY A 296 -14.31 18.22 25.42
N GLU A 297 -13.70 19.40 25.22
CA GLU A 297 -13.91 20.57 26.09
C GLU A 297 -15.38 21.04 26.09
N LYS A 298 -16.02 21.13 24.91
CA LYS A 298 -17.45 21.48 24.81
C LYS A 298 -18.36 20.50 25.53
N LEU A 299 -18.06 19.19 25.45
CA LEU A 299 -18.82 18.15 26.15
C LEU A 299 -18.68 18.29 27.68
N MET A 300 -17.48 18.58 28.20
CA MET A 300 -17.24 18.80 29.62
C MET A 300 -17.98 20.03 30.13
N VAL A 301 -18.03 21.11 29.34
CA VAL A 301 -18.76 22.33 29.69
C VAL A 301 -20.27 22.10 29.70
N MET A 302 -20.82 21.32 28.75
CA MET A 302 -22.25 21.00 28.73
C MET A 302 -22.67 20.11 29.92
N GLU A 303 -21.87 19.09 30.26
CA GLU A 303 -22.13 18.23 31.42
C GLU A 303 -22.02 19.00 32.76
N ALA A 304 -21.19 20.05 32.82
CA ALA A 304 -21.07 20.89 34.00
C ALA A 304 -22.26 21.87 34.18
N VAL A 305 -22.97 22.20 33.10
CA VAL A 305 -24.16 23.09 33.14
C VAL A 305 -25.45 22.31 33.44
N ASP A 306 -25.49 21.01 33.09
CA ASP A 306 -26.65 20.13 33.33
C ASP A 306 -26.54 19.31 34.64
N ALA A 307 -25.54 19.57 35.48
CA ALA A 307 -25.46 18.98 36.83
C ALA A 307 -26.38 19.72 37.78
N PRO A 308 -27.32 19.03 38.48
CA PRO A 308 -28.30 19.63 39.40
C PRO A 308 -27.67 20.25 40.64
#